data_9dfdd616d5996d8c65eaf7f35ab6b221
#
_entry.id   9dfdd616d5996d8c65eaf7f35ab6b221
#
_cell.length_a   1.000
_cell.length_b   1.000
_cell.length_c   1.000
_cell.angle_alpha   90.00
_cell.angle_beta   90.00
_cell.angle_gamma   90.00
#
_symmetry.space_group_name_H-M   'P 1'
#
loop_
_entity.id
_entity.type
_entity.pdbx_description
1 polymer ?
#
loop_
_entity_poly.entity_id
_entity_poly.type
_entity_poly.pdbx_seq_one_letter_code
_entity_poly.pdbx_strand_id
1 'polypeptide(L)'
;MPRYHRIVSESLNIRNHFDMMVWLQGDMQNYLPHDIMITAWGNFRDQEIQHDIISCILGVRSKIEHFETVTPLLLQLFTKWEEFGHQPFVLHSGSGGFSIDSDQTKCAVHGALKTMRCAMVHGIKDRRSDQTCLYVTFSANNVGTESHRLAMAMVLPYIDSALRQVAHLPHQTPVLKLTPVEELLQHDYGLSDREAEVMHWVAAGKTNPEIGQILDISGFTIKNHIQRIFKKLNVTSRAQAVSKINTTPSRV
;
A
#
# COMPACT_ATOMS: atom_id res chain seq x y z
N MET A 1 -22.95 -7.38 17.17
CA MET A 1 -23.65 -7.30 15.85
C MET A 1 -23.60 -5.88 15.23
N PRO A 2 -23.87 -4.74 15.92
CA PRO A 2 -23.89 -3.43 15.27
C PRO A 2 -22.56 -3.00 14.64
N ARG A 3 -21.40 -3.36 15.24
CA ARG A 3 -20.08 -3.00 14.73
C ARG A 3 -19.72 -3.69 13.40
N TYR A 4 -20.09 -4.95 13.23
CA TYR A 4 -19.81 -5.69 11.99
C TYR A 4 -20.55 -5.06 10.79
N HIS A 5 -21.83 -4.70 10.94
CA HIS A 5 -22.58 -4.01 9.89
C HIS A 5 -21.92 -2.69 9.49
N ARG A 6 -21.35 -1.96 10.46
CA ARG A 6 -20.64 -0.71 10.19
C ARG A 6 -19.38 -0.96 9.36
N ILE A 7 -18.57 -1.95 9.74
CA ILE A 7 -17.38 -2.36 8.97
C ILE A 7 -17.76 -2.65 7.51
N VAL A 8 -18.80 -3.44 7.29
CA VAL A 8 -19.26 -3.82 5.95
C VAL A 8 -19.76 -2.59 5.18
N SER A 9 -20.58 -1.73 5.80
CA SER A 9 -21.12 -0.55 5.11
C SER A 9 -20.04 0.50 4.81
N GLU A 10 -19.07 0.67 5.68
CA GLU A 10 -17.95 1.59 5.48
C GLU A 10 -17.00 1.12 4.38
N SER A 11 -16.80 -0.20 4.20
CA SER A 11 -15.95 -0.75 3.14
C SER A 11 -16.38 -0.31 1.73
N LEU A 12 -17.67 -0.05 1.54
CA LEU A 12 -18.23 0.41 0.26
C LEU A 12 -17.89 1.88 -0.06
N ASN A 13 -17.46 2.65 0.93
CA ASN A 13 -17.18 4.08 0.80
C ASN A 13 -15.68 4.38 0.65
N ILE A 14 -14.82 3.36 0.73
CA ILE A 14 -13.37 3.50 0.60
C ILE A 14 -13.01 3.83 -0.85
N ARG A 15 -12.26 4.92 -1.07
CA ARG A 15 -11.87 5.40 -2.40
C ARG A 15 -10.37 5.60 -2.57
N ASN A 16 -9.63 5.69 -1.47
CA ASN A 16 -8.20 5.95 -1.47
C ASN A 16 -7.51 5.25 -0.29
N HIS A 17 -6.18 5.26 -0.29
CA HIS A 17 -5.37 4.61 0.76
C HIS A 17 -5.59 5.22 2.15
N PHE A 18 -5.92 6.50 2.23
CA PHE A 18 -6.21 7.13 3.52
C PHE A 18 -7.53 6.61 4.11
N ASP A 19 -8.60 6.54 3.31
CA ASP A 19 -9.86 5.94 3.74
C ASP A 19 -9.65 4.50 4.20
N MET A 20 -8.86 3.73 3.44
CA MET A 20 -8.51 2.36 3.77
C MET A 20 -7.77 2.27 5.11
N MET A 21 -6.78 3.13 5.35
CA MET A 21 -6.04 3.18 6.60
C MET A 21 -6.97 3.52 7.78
N VAL A 22 -7.80 4.54 7.63
CA VAL A 22 -8.75 4.96 8.70
C VAL A 22 -9.72 3.82 9.03
N TRP A 23 -10.24 3.14 8.02
CA TRP A 23 -11.16 2.02 8.19
C TRP A 23 -10.49 0.83 8.88
N LEU A 24 -9.28 0.45 8.47
CA LEU A 24 -8.51 -0.64 9.08
C LEU A 24 -8.09 -0.34 10.52
N GLN A 25 -7.83 0.92 10.85
CA GLN A 25 -7.46 1.36 12.20
C GLN A 25 -8.68 1.70 13.08
N GLY A 26 -9.89 1.65 12.52
CA GLY A 26 -11.15 1.89 13.22
C GLY A 26 -11.73 0.64 13.87
N ASP A 27 -13.02 0.39 13.62
CA ASP A 27 -13.73 -0.76 14.20
C ASP A 27 -13.16 -2.12 13.79
N MET A 28 -12.41 -2.17 12.67
CA MET A 28 -11.73 -3.38 12.21
C MET A 28 -10.76 -3.92 13.26
N GLN A 29 -10.11 -3.06 14.04
CA GLN A 29 -9.19 -3.45 15.10
C GLN A 29 -9.83 -4.33 16.18
N ASN A 30 -11.15 -4.27 16.35
CA ASN A 30 -11.85 -5.14 17.29
C ASN A 30 -11.99 -6.59 16.81
N TYR A 31 -11.87 -6.82 15.50
CA TYR A 31 -12.00 -8.14 14.87
C TYR A 31 -10.66 -8.67 14.37
N LEU A 32 -9.83 -7.78 13.87
CA LEU A 32 -8.53 -8.10 13.29
C LEU A 32 -7.49 -7.10 13.81
N PRO A 33 -7.04 -7.25 15.08
CA PRO A 33 -6.02 -6.38 15.64
C PRO A 33 -4.69 -6.50 14.89
N HIS A 34 -4.17 -5.39 14.37
CA HIS A 34 -2.92 -5.36 13.63
C HIS A 34 -2.27 -3.96 13.66
N ASP A 35 -0.97 -3.94 13.50
CA ASP A 35 -0.17 -2.72 13.38
C ASP A 35 0.23 -2.46 11.93
N ILE A 36 0.46 -3.54 11.16
CA ILE A 36 0.82 -3.50 9.74
C ILE A 36 -0.08 -4.48 9.00
N MET A 37 -0.61 -4.06 7.85
CA MET A 37 -1.21 -4.94 6.87
C MET A 37 -0.39 -4.87 5.59
N ILE A 38 0.02 -6.04 5.07
CA ILE A 38 0.63 -6.17 3.75
C ILE A 38 -0.33 -6.97 2.88
N THR A 39 -0.64 -6.42 1.73
CA THR A 39 -1.46 -7.09 0.72
C THR A 39 -0.59 -7.34 -0.49
N ALA A 40 -0.65 -8.54 -1.07
CA ALA A 40 0.10 -8.88 -2.26
C ALA A 40 -0.82 -9.55 -3.27
N TRP A 41 -0.62 -9.27 -4.56
CA TRP A 41 -1.40 -9.85 -5.64
C TRP A 41 -0.54 -10.10 -6.87
N GLY A 42 -0.93 -11.07 -7.68
CA GLY A 42 -0.21 -11.44 -8.90
C GLY A 42 0.00 -12.93 -9.04
N ASN A 43 0.99 -13.31 -9.83
CA ASN A 43 1.41 -14.69 -10.02
C ASN A 43 2.57 -15.02 -9.07
N PHE A 44 2.26 -15.68 -7.97
CA PHE A 44 3.25 -16.04 -6.96
C PHE A 44 4.22 -17.15 -7.43
N ARG A 45 3.82 -17.98 -8.40
CA ARG A 45 4.66 -19.05 -8.94
C ARG A 45 5.77 -18.50 -9.82
N ASP A 46 5.46 -17.51 -10.65
CA ASP A 46 6.42 -16.84 -11.52
C ASP A 46 7.12 -15.68 -10.80
N GLN A 47 6.80 -15.46 -9.51
CA GLN A 47 7.31 -14.36 -8.67
C GLN A 47 6.94 -12.96 -9.19
N GLU A 48 5.94 -12.88 -10.07
CA GLU A 48 5.41 -11.63 -10.61
C GLU A 48 4.29 -11.11 -9.69
N ILE A 49 4.69 -10.61 -8.52
CA ILE A 49 3.76 -10.09 -7.52
C ILE A 49 3.95 -8.59 -7.31
N GLN A 50 2.85 -7.95 -6.99
CA GLN A 50 2.82 -6.58 -6.48
C GLN A 50 2.34 -6.62 -5.04
N HIS A 51 2.63 -5.60 -4.26
CA HIS A 51 2.14 -5.51 -2.89
C HIS A 51 1.89 -4.07 -2.47
N ASP A 52 1.07 -3.93 -1.43
CA ASP A 52 0.81 -2.67 -0.75
C ASP A 52 0.98 -2.85 0.76
N ILE A 53 1.51 -1.82 1.43
CA ILE A 53 1.75 -1.81 2.87
C ILE A 53 0.93 -0.69 3.48
N ILE A 54 -0.01 -1.06 4.32
CA ILE A 54 -0.89 -0.16 5.04
C ILE A 54 -0.57 -0.25 6.53
N SER A 55 -0.11 0.85 7.12
CA SER A 55 0.29 0.87 8.53
C SER A 55 0.10 2.25 9.15
N CYS A 56 -0.16 2.27 10.45
CA CYS A 56 -0.13 3.49 11.26
C CYS A 56 1.29 3.81 11.78
N ILE A 57 2.24 2.88 11.62
CA ILE A 57 3.64 3.09 12.06
C ILE A 57 4.31 4.06 11.11
N LEU A 58 4.93 5.10 11.67
CA LEU A 58 5.61 6.13 10.90
C LEU A 58 6.72 5.54 10.00
N GLY A 59 6.72 5.90 8.73
CA GLY A 59 7.69 5.43 7.74
C GLY A 59 7.47 3.99 7.24
N VAL A 60 6.46 3.28 7.74
CA VAL A 60 6.10 1.91 7.32
C VAL A 60 4.92 1.97 6.37
N ARG A 61 5.19 2.26 5.11
CA ARG A 61 4.20 2.32 4.03
C ARG A 61 4.82 1.85 2.74
N SER A 62 3.98 1.57 1.74
CA SER A 62 4.43 1.23 0.40
C SER A 62 5.35 2.29 -0.19
N LYS A 63 6.60 1.91 -0.44
CA LYS A 63 7.61 2.68 -1.17
C LYS A 63 8.30 1.75 -2.17
N ILE A 64 8.77 2.30 -3.28
CA ILE A 64 9.51 1.53 -4.31
C ILE A 64 10.67 0.76 -3.69
N GLU A 65 11.40 1.38 -2.75
CA GLU A 65 12.56 0.80 -2.06
C GLU A 65 12.25 -0.46 -1.23
N HIS A 66 10.97 -0.73 -0.94
CA HIS A 66 10.55 -1.88 -0.13
C HIS A 66 10.15 -3.10 -0.96
N PHE A 67 10.03 -2.96 -2.28
CA PHE A 67 9.54 -4.03 -3.16
C PHE A 67 10.42 -5.27 -3.08
N GLU A 68 11.72 -5.13 -3.30
CA GLU A 68 12.66 -6.25 -3.24
C GLU A 68 12.80 -6.84 -1.84
N THR A 69 12.60 -6.02 -0.81
CA THR A 69 12.79 -6.40 0.58
C THR A 69 11.68 -7.32 1.09
N VAL A 70 10.42 -7.07 0.72
CA VAL A 70 9.24 -7.78 1.30
C VAL A 70 8.85 -9.00 0.47
N THR A 71 9.15 -9.01 -0.81
CA THR A 71 8.79 -10.11 -1.73
C THR A 71 9.21 -11.50 -1.24
N PRO A 72 10.44 -11.75 -0.76
CA PRO A 72 10.83 -13.08 -0.28
C PRO A 72 9.96 -13.58 0.88
N LEU A 73 9.61 -12.70 1.82
CA LEU A 73 8.72 -13.04 2.92
C LEU A 73 7.33 -13.40 2.40
N LEU A 74 6.79 -12.62 1.47
CA LEU A 74 5.47 -12.87 0.90
C LEU A 74 5.40 -14.20 0.15
N LEU A 75 6.44 -14.56 -0.59
CA LEU A 75 6.54 -15.86 -1.28
C LEU A 75 6.58 -17.03 -0.28
N GLN A 76 7.35 -16.90 0.81
CA GLN A 76 7.38 -17.90 1.87
C GLN A 76 6.01 -18.06 2.55
N LEU A 77 5.34 -16.94 2.82
CA LEU A 77 4.01 -16.96 3.44
C LEU A 77 2.94 -17.54 2.50
N PHE A 78 3.07 -17.29 1.21
CA PHE A 78 2.19 -17.87 0.19
C PHE A 78 2.36 -19.39 0.12
N THR A 79 3.59 -19.91 0.06
CA THR A 79 3.86 -21.35 0.08
C THR A 79 3.24 -22.02 1.30
N LYS A 80 3.41 -21.41 2.49
CA LYS A 80 2.77 -21.92 3.70
C LYS A 80 1.25 -21.89 3.61
N TRP A 81 0.66 -20.84 3.04
CA TRP A 81 -0.79 -20.78 2.87
C TRP A 81 -1.32 -21.89 1.95
N GLU A 82 -0.58 -22.26 0.90
CA GLU A 82 -0.90 -23.45 0.08
C GLU A 82 -0.80 -24.74 0.90
N GLU A 83 0.27 -24.92 1.69
CA GLU A 83 0.47 -26.08 2.58
C GLU A 83 -0.66 -26.23 3.61
N PHE A 84 -1.18 -25.10 4.13
CA PHE A 84 -2.33 -25.07 5.05
C PHE A 84 -3.69 -25.21 4.33
N GLY A 85 -3.72 -25.66 3.06
CA GLY A 85 -4.95 -25.91 2.30
C GLY A 85 -5.76 -24.64 2.03
N HIS A 86 -5.09 -23.50 1.87
CA HIS A 86 -5.70 -22.19 1.62
C HIS A 86 -6.60 -21.70 2.76
N GLN A 87 -6.35 -22.16 3.98
CA GLN A 87 -7.05 -21.70 5.18
C GLN A 87 -6.25 -20.58 5.88
N PRO A 88 -6.92 -19.68 6.62
CA PRO A 88 -6.22 -18.70 7.41
C PRO A 88 -5.35 -19.37 8.48
N PHE A 89 -4.13 -18.92 8.61
CA PHE A 89 -3.21 -19.43 9.62
C PHE A 89 -2.47 -18.30 10.35
N VAL A 90 -1.90 -18.64 11.48
CA VAL A 90 -1.17 -17.72 12.33
C VAL A 90 0.26 -18.22 12.50
N LEU A 91 1.19 -17.29 12.43
CA LEU A 91 2.60 -17.50 12.80
C LEU A 91 2.94 -16.65 14.00
N HIS A 92 3.63 -17.26 14.94
CA HIS A 92 4.22 -16.56 16.09
C HIS A 92 5.72 -16.45 15.89
N SER A 93 6.24 -15.25 16.04
CA SER A 93 7.69 -15.04 16.01
C SER A 93 8.29 -15.25 17.40
N GLY A 94 9.53 -15.70 17.46
CA GLY A 94 10.35 -15.69 18.67
C GLY A 94 10.76 -14.27 19.08
N SER A 95 11.77 -14.16 19.94
CA SER A 95 12.28 -12.88 20.46
C SER A 95 12.80 -11.92 19.36
N GLY A 96 13.15 -12.43 18.16
CA GLY A 96 13.67 -11.66 17.04
C GLY A 96 12.63 -11.06 16.08
N GLY A 97 11.33 -11.29 16.28
CA GLY A 97 10.27 -10.86 15.36
C GLY A 97 10.33 -11.57 14.00
N PHE A 98 9.77 -10.94 12.97
CA PHE A 98 9.83 -11.45 11.59
C PHE A 98 11.06 -10.88 10.90
N SER A 99 11.94 -11.76 10.44
CA SER A 99 13.16 -11.39 9.69
C SER A 99 12.88 -11.48 8.19
N ILE A 100 13.43 -10.53 7.46
CA ILE A 100 13.48 -10.54 6.02
C ILE A 100 14.97 -10.75 5.68
N ASP A 101 15.29 -11.82 4.99
CA ASP A 101 16.66 -12.09 4.52
C ASP A 101 17.03 -11.10 3.40
N SER A 102 17.45 -9.91 3.79
CA SER A 102 18.04 -8.94 2.87
C SER A 102 19.18 -8.20 3.57
N ASP A 103 20.28 -8.00 2.86
CA ASP A 103 21.43 -7.20 3.32
C ASP A 103 21.08 -5.70 3.57
N GLN A 104 19.86 -5.30 3.27
CA GLN A 104 19.38 -3.92 3.44
C GLN A 104 18.82 -3.69 4.86
N THR A 105 19.70 -3.64 5.83
CA THR A 105 19.38 -3.46 7.27
C THR A 105 18.76 -2.09 7.63
N LYS A 106 18.59 -1.17 6.70
CA LYS A 106 18.12 0.22 6.96
C LYS A 106 16.66 0.51 6.56
N CYS A 107 15.89 -0.49 6.17
CA CYS A 107 14.50 -0.29 5.77
C CYS A 107 13.59 -0.17 7.01
N ALA A 108 12.73 0.86 7.05
CA ALA A 108 11.78 1.08 8.14
C ALA A 108 10.82 -0.11 8.33
N VAL A 109 10.39 -0.74 7.23
CA VAL A 109 9.54 -1.94 7.25
C VAL A 109 10.24 -3.10 7.94
N HIS A 110 11.52 -3.35 7.61
CA HIS A 110 12.31 -4.40 8.24
C HIS A 110 12.45 -4.17 9.76
N GLY A 111 12.75 -2.93 10.16
CA GLY A 111 12.82 -2.56 11.57
C GLY A 111 11.50 -2.80 12.30
N ALA A 112 10.37 -2.42 11.69
CA ALA A 112 9.05 -2.63 12.27
C ALA A 112 8.69 -4.11 12.37
N LEU A 113 8.94 -4.92 11.34
CA LEU A 113 8.64 -6.36 11.35
C LEU A 113 9.42 -7.13 12.43
N LYS A 114 10.62 -6.69 12.79
CA LYS A 114 11.38 -7.24 13.93
C LYS A 114 10.68 -7.05 15.29
N THR A 115 9.83 -6.06 15.41
CA THR A 115 9.06 -5.83 16.66
C THR A 115 7.74 -6.60 16.69
N MET A 116 7.30 -7.16 15.58
CA MET A 116 6.04 -7.92 15.49
C MET A 116 6.17 -9.31 16.12
N ARG A 117 5.13 -9.74 16.81
CA ARG A 117 5.08 -11.02 17.52
C ARG A 117 4.17 -12.04 16.88
N CYS A 118 3.21 -11.58 16.10
CA CYS A 118 2.21 -12.40 15.45
C CYS A 118 2.01 -11.94 14.01
N ALA A 119 1.91 -12.89 13.10
CA ALA A 119 1.44 -12.67 11.74
C ALA A 119 0.25 -13.57 11.46
N MET A 120 -0.81 -13.00 10.89
CA MET A 120 -1.97 -13.75 10.41
C MET A 120 -2.04 -13.63 8.89
N VAL A 121 -2.18 -14.77 8.24
CA VAL A 121 -2.10 -14.91 6.78
C VAL A 121 -3.38 -15.54 6.27
N HIS A 122 -3.96 -14.94 5.26
CA HIS A 122 -5.02 -15.53 4.47
C HIS A 122 -4.99 -14.99 3.04
N GLY A 123 -5.62 -15.70 2.10
CA GLY A 123 -5.62 -15.31 0.70
C GLY A 123 -6.96 -15.56 0.02
N ILE A 124 -7.10 -14.96 -1.15
CA ILE A 124 -8.20 -15.20 -2.08
C ILE A 124 -7.59 -15.63 -3.41
N LYS A 125 -7.96 -16.84 -3.86
CA LYS A 125 -7.58 -17.33 -5.17
C LYS A 125 -8.67 -16.96 -6.17
N ASP A 126 -8.30 -16.19 -7.19
CA ASP A 126 -9.20 -15.95 -8.31
C ASP A 126 -9.23 -17.20 -9.21
N ARG A 127 -10.37 -17.86 -9.26
CA ARG A 127 -10.54 -19.07 -10.10
C ARG A 127 -10.67 -18.74 -11.60
N ARG A 128 -10.82 -17.48 -11.95
CA ARG A 128 -10.99 -17.03 -13.34
C ARG A 128 -9.70 -16.54 -13.96
N SER A 129 -8.74 -16.18 -13.15
CA SER A 129 -7.40 -15.77 -13.54
C SER A 129 -6.37 -16.54 -12.70
N ASP A 130 -5.15 -16.63 -13.18
CA ASP A 130 -4.05 -17.30 -12.44
C ASP A 130 -3.48 -16.37 -11.34
N GLN A 131 -4.27 -15.37 -10.93
CA GLN A 131 -3.89 -14.41 -9.93
C GLN A 131 -4.39 -14.82 -8.54
N THR A 132 -3.54 -14.60 -7.57
CA THR A 132 -3.89 -14.81 -6.16
C THR A 132 -3.64 -13.51 -5.40
N CYS A 133 -4.50 -13.22 -4.44
CA CYS A 133 -4.31 -12.13 -3.49
C CYS A 133 -3.98 -12.72 -2.12
N LEU A 134 -2.89 -12.28 -1.51
CA LEU A 134 -2.46 -12.68 -0.17
C LEU A 134 -2.55 -11.46 0.76
N TYR A 135 -3.09 -11.67 1.94
CA TYR A 135 -3.28 -10.64 2.98
C TYR A 135 -2.57 -11.09 4.24
N VAL A 136 -1.67 -10.27 4.71
CA VAL A 136 -0.85 -10.54 5.89
C VAL A 136 -1.00 -9.40 6.88
N THR A 137 -1.50 -9.69 8.07
CA THR A 137 -1.51 -8.74 9.16
C THR A 137 -0.44 -9.08 10.17
N PHE A 138 0.30 -8.07 10.63
CA PHE A 138 1.31 -8.21 11.67
C PHE A 138 0.89 -7.41 12.89
N SER A 139 1.11 -7.99 14.06
CA SER A 139 0.86 -7.33 15.34
C SER A 139 2.03 -7.49 16.30
N ALA A 140 2.33 -6.41 17.04
CA ALA A 140 3.28 -6.43 18.15
C ALA A 140 2.74 -7.22 19.36
N ASN A 141 1.43 -7.44 19.40
CA ASN A 141 0.76 -8.22 20.42
C ASN A 141 0.52 -9.66 19.93
N ASN A 142 0.43 -10.60 20.86
CA ASN A 142 0.14 -12.00 20.54
C ASN A 142 -1.39 -12.20 20.39
N VAL A 143 -1.93 -11.86 19.20
CA VAL A 143 -3.37 -11.83 18.91
C VAL A 143 -3.89 -13.01 18.09
N GLY A 144 -3.08 -14.03 17.89
CA GLY A 144 -3.37 -15.17 17.00
C GLY A 144 -4.30 -16.23 17.56
N THR A 145 -5.49 -15.87 18.03
CA THR A 145 -6.49 -16.83 18.52
C THR A 145 -7.36 -17.39 17.38
N GLU A 146 -8.08 -18.50 17.65
CA GLU A 146 -9.06 -19.06 16.71
C GLU A 146 -10.13 -18.04 16.30
N SER A 147 -10.57 -17.20 17.25
CA SER A 147 -11.53 -16.13 16.97
C SER A 147 -11.00 -15.13 15.94
N HIS A 148 -9.71 -14.80 15.99
CA HIS A 148 -9.08 -13.89 15.03
C HIS A 148 -8.93 -14.54 13.64
N ARG A 149 -8.67 -15.86 13.57
CA ARG A 149 -8.64 -16.59 12.29
C ARG A 149 -10.01 -16.60 11.62
N LEU A 150 -11.06 -16.88 12.39
CA LEU A 150 -12.43 -16.81 11.89
C LEU A 150 -12.82 -15.39 11.46
N ALA A 151 -12.43 -14.38 12.26
CA ALA A 151 -12.65 -12.99 11.92
C ALA A 151 -11.96 -12.62 10.60
N MET A 152 -10.69 -13.03 10.41
CA MET A 152 -9.97 -12.81 9.16
C MET A 152 -10.72 -13.41 7.96
N ALA A 153 -11.17 -14.67 8.07
CA ALA A 153 -11.96 -15.31 7.01
C ALA A 153 -13.27 -14.56 6.69
N MET A 154 -13.91 -14.00 7.73
CA MET A 154 -15.17 -13.26 7.57
C MET A 154 -14.98 -11.87 6.96
N VAL A 155 -13.93 -11.14 7.32
CA VAL A 155 -13.73 -9.74 6.89
C VAL A 155 -12.92 -9.63 5.60
N LEU A 156 -12.16 -10.66 5.23
CA LEU A 156 -11.29 -10.65 4.07
C LEU A 156 -11.98 -10.28 2.75
N PRO A 157 -13.19 -10.76 2.42
CA PRO A 157 -13.87 -10.35 1.19
C PRO A 157 -14.14 -8.84 1.12
N TYR A 158 -14.37 -8.20 2.26
CA TYR A 158 -14.60 -6.74 2.33
C TYR A 158 -13.29 -5.97 2.22
N ILE A 159 -12.20 -6.50 2.78
CA ILE A 159 -10.85 -5.95 2.62
C ILE A 159 -10.44 -6.01 1.15
N ASP A 160 -10.61 -7.17 0.49
CA ASP A 160 -10.30 -7.36 -0.93
C ASP A 160 -11.15 -6.42 -1.81
N SER A 161 -12.45 -6.34 -1.55
CA SER A 161 -13.35 -5.46 -2.29
C SER A 161 -12.98 -3.99 -2.12
N ALA A 162 -12.63 -3.56 -0.90
CA ALA A 162 -12.22 -2.19 -0.62
C ALA A 162 -10.90 -1.84 -1.32
N LEU A 163 -9.91 -2.73 -1.28
CA LEU A 163 -8.63 -2.54 -1.97
C LEU A 163 -8.78 -2.44 -3.48
N ARG A 164 -9.67 -3.22 -4.09
CA ARG A 164 -9.95 -3.15 -5.53
C ARG A 164 -10.61 -1.82 -5.96
N GLN A 165 -11.21 -1.08 -5.03
CA GLN A 165 -11.77 0.25 -5.28
C GLN A 165 -10.73 1.37 -5.14
N VAL A 166 -9.62 1.09 -4.46
CA VAL A 166 -8.53 2.04 -4.25
C VAL A 166 -7.63 2.05 -5.49
N ALA A 167 -7.38 3.23 -6.04
CA ALA A 167 -6.43 3.37 -7.13
C ALA A 167 -5.03 2.95 -6.68
N HIS A 168 -4.34 2.19 -7.53
CA HIS A 168 -2.96 1.79 -7.26
C HIS A 168 -2.06 3.02 -7.06
N LEU A 169 -1.11 2.89 -6.15
CA LEU A 169 -0.03 3.86 -6.04
C LEU A 169 0.86 3.79 -7.29
N PRO A 170 1.53 4.87 -7.70
CA PRO A 170 2.34 4.89 -8.93
C PRO A 170 3.38 3.77 -9.03
N HIS A 171 3.96 3.37 -7.90
CA HIS A 171 4.94 2.28 -7.82
C HIS A 171 4.32 0.87 -7.81
N GLN A 172 2.99 0.76 -7.69
CA GLN A 172 2.26 -0.52 -7.74
C GLN A 172 1.71 -0.82 -9.14
N THR A 173 1.65 0.19 -10.00
CA THR A 173 1.42 -0.08 -11.42
C THR A 173 2.60 -0.91 -11.92
N PRO A 174 2.36 -2.05 -12.63
CA PRO A 174 3.44 -2.75 -13.29
C PRO A 174 4.30 -1.70 -13.99
N VAL A 175 5.63 -1.86 -13.93
CA VAL A 175 6.55 -0.98 -14.66
C VAL A 175 6.32 -1.18 -16.18
N LEU A 176 5.15 -0.80 -16.63
CA LEU A 176 4.99 -0.23 -17.93
C LEU A 176 5.77 1.07 -17.80
N LYS A 177 7.01 1.06 -18.38
CA LYS A 177 7.86 2.23 -18.64
C LYS A 177 7.23 3.52 -18.15
N LEU A 178 7.92 4.28 -17.29
CA LEU A 178 7.54 5.65 -16.88
C LEU A 178 6.48 6.19 -17.83
N THR A 179 5.30 6.55 -17.33
CA THR A 179 4.29 7.06 -18.24
C THR A 179 4.95 8.16 -19.07
N PRO A 180 4.67 8.29 -20.36
CA PRO A 180 5.27 9.35 -21.19
C PRO A 180 5.18 10.73 -20.54
N VAL A 181 4.24 10.91 -19.64
CA VAL A 181 4.01 12.14 -18.85
C VAL A 181 5.08 12.34 -17.76
N GLU A 182 5.52 11.32 -17.06
CA GLU A 182 6.54 11.45 -15.99
C GLU A 182 7.94 11.62 -16.59
N GLU A 183 8.27 10.93 -17.67
CA GLU A 183 9.49 11.18 -18.44
C GLU A 183 9.50 12.61 -19.04
N LEU A 184 8.37 13.07 -19.56
CA LEU A 184 8.19 14.43 -20.06
C LEU A 184 8.34 15.46 -18.93
N LEU A 185 7.77 15.22 -17.76
CA LEU A 185 7.85 16.13 -16.62
C LEU A 185 9.29 16.27 -16.11
N GLN A 186 10.06 15.21 -16.11
CA GLN A 186 11.46 15.23 -15.70
C GLN A 186 12.34 15.87 -16.79
N HIS A 187 12.15 15.46 -18.04
CA HIS A 187 13.01 15.88 -19.15
C HIS A 187 12.69 17.30 -19.64
N ASP A 188 11.42 17.63 -19.86
CA ASP A 188 11.02 18.89 -20.46
C ASP A 188 10.90 20.05 -19.44
N TYR A 189 10.58 19.74 -18.19
CA TYR A 189 10.38 20.76 -17.14
C TYR A 189 11.41 20.70 -16.02
N GLY A 190 12.33 19.74 -16.03
CA GLY A 190 13.39 19.60 -15.02
C GLY A 190 12.85 19.35 -13.61
N LEU A 191 11.71 18.67 -13.49
CA LEU A 191 11.21 18.26 -12.19
C LEU A 191 12.10 17.13 -11.64
N SER A 192 12.38 17.17 -10.33
CA SER A 192 12.97 16.01 -9.66
C SER A 192 11.94 14.89 -9.52
N ASP A 193 12.39 13.64 -9.28
CA ASP A 193 11.51 12.49 -9.06
C ASP A 193 10.42 12.80 -8.05
N ARG A 194 10.80 13.44 -6.93
CA ARG A 194 9.89 13.83 -5.86
C ARG A 194 8.89 14.92 -6.28
N GLU A 195 9.30 15.84 -7.12
CA GLU A 195 8.41 16.87 -7.66
C GLU A 195 7.45 16.30 -8.70
N ALA A 196 7.89 15.34 -9.52
CA ALA A 196 7.05 14.62 -10.46
C ALA A 196 5.99 13.79 -9.71
N GLU A 197 6.37 13.10 -8.65
CA GLU A 197 5.46 12.34 -7.77
C GLU A 197 4.41 13.25 -7.11
N VAL A 198 4.83 14.40 -6.56
CA VAL A 198 3.90 15.39 -6.00
C VAL A 198 2.96 15.90 -7.09
N MET A 199 3.47 16.18 -8.27
CA MET A 199 2.66 16.69 -9.38
C MET A 199 1.65 15.67 -9.89
N HIS A 200 1.99 14.39 -9.89
CA HIS A 200 1.05 13.30 -10.18
C HIS A 200 -0.18 13.37 -9.25
N TRP A 201 0.02 13.48 -7.94
CA TRP A 201 -1.07 13.59 -6.99
C TRP A 201 -1.84 14.91 -7.08
N VAL A 202 -1.16 15.97 -7.46
CA VAL A 202 -1.80 17.26 -7.78
C VAL A 202 -2.74 17.10 -8.97
N ALA A 203 -2.33 16.41 -10.03
CA ALA A 203 -3.15 16.12 -11.19
C ALA A 203 -4.33 15.19 -10.86
N ALA A 204 -4.14 14.25 -9.95
CA ALA A 204 -5.20 13.39 -9.40
C ALA A 204 -6.18 14.12 -8.46
N GLY A 205 -6.02 15.44 -8.28
CA GLY A 205 -6.94 16.26 -7.49
C GLY A 205 -6.75 16.22 -5.98
N LYS A 206 -5.68 15.59 -5.45
CA LYS A 206 -5.42 15.45 -4.02
C LYS A 206 -5.01 16.76 -3.37
N THR A 207 -5.51 17.06 -2.18
CA THR A 207 -5.11 18.23 -1.38
C THR A 207 -3.69 18.05 -0.80
N ASN A 208 -3.05 19.14 -0.38
CA ASN A 208 -1.71 19.09 0.21
C ASN A 208 -1.63 18.18 1.46
N PRO A 209 -2.61 18.19 2.39
CA PRO A 209 -2.62 17.24 3.49
C PRO A 209 -2.71 15.79 3.04
N GLU A 210 -3.58 15.47 2.06
CA GLU A 210 -3.71 14.11 1.52
C GLU A 210 -2.42 13.66 0.84
N ILE A 211 -1.80 14.52 0.02
CA ILE A 211 -0.51 14.22 -0.61
C ILE A 211 0.56 14.01 0.47
N GLY A 212 0.56 14.84 1.51
CA GLY A 212 1.48 14.69 2.63
C GLY A 212 1.36 13.35 3.33
N GLN A 213 0.13 12.87 3.52
CA GLN A 213 -0.16 11.55 4.08
C GLN A 213 0.27 10.41 3.15
N ILE A 214 -0.01 10.53 1.84
CA ILE A 214 0.39 9.55 0.83
C ILE A 214 1.92 9.43 0.75
N LEU A 215 2.60 10.56 0.80
CA LEU A 215 4.05 10.64 0.59
C LEU A 215 4.87 10.64 1.89
N ASP A 216 4.20 10.48 3.04
CA ASP A 216 4.78 10.46 4.38
C ASP A 216 5.62 11.70 4.71
N ILE A 217 5.12 12.88 4.33
CA ILE A 217 5.72 14.18 4.65
C ILE A 217 4.64 15.19 5.06
N SER A 218 5.03 16.27 5.72
CA SER A 218 4.06 17.27 6.15
C SER A 218 3.38 17.96 4.96
N GLY A 219 2.10 18.34 5.12
CA GLY A 219 1.39 19.16 4.13
C GLY A 219 2.09 20.49 3.84
N PHE A 220 2.88 21.02 4.80
CA PHE A 220 3.74 22.18 4.62
C PHE A 220 4.90 21.86 3.66
N THR A 221 5.52 20.71 3.78
CA THR A 221 6.56 20.24 2.86
C THR A 221 6.01 20.09 1.44
N ILE A 222 4.80 19.53 1.31
CA ILE A 222 4.09 19.45 0.01
C ILE A 222 3.87 20.84 -0.58
N LYS A 223 3.42 21.81 0.22
CA LYS A 223 3.26 23.20 -0.24
C LYS A 223 4.57 23.75 -0.82
N ASN A 224 5.70 23.48 -0.18
CA ASN A 224 7.01 23.92 -0.66
C ASN A 224 7.40 23.22 -1.99
N HIS A 225 7.13 21.93 -2.14
CA HIS A 225 7.32 21.22 -3.41
C HIS A 225 6.45 21.83 -4.51
N ILE A 226 5.17 22.06 -4.24
CA ILE A 226 4.24 22.67 -5.22
C ILE A 226 4.72 24.07 -5.65
N GLN A 227 5.24 24.88 -4.74
CA GLN A 227 5.79 26.18 -5.10
C GLN A 227 7.00 26.07 -6.02
N ARG A 228 7.89 25.08 -5.82
CA ARG A 228 9.03 24.82 -6.70
C ARG A 228 8.56 24.30 -8.06
N ILE A 229 7.58 23.41 -8.09
CA ILE A 229 6.94 22.88 -9.31
C ILE A 229 6.34 24.05 -10.11
N PHE A 230 5.58 24.95 -9.48
CA PHE A 230 4.98 26.09 -10.18
C PHE A 230 6.03 26.98 -10.83
N LYS A 231 7.16 27.23 -10.14
CA LYS A 231 8.29 27.97 -10.72
C LYS A 231 8.88 27.25 -11.94
N LYS A 232 9.11 25.95 -11.85
CA LYS A 232 9.68 25.16 -12.94
C LYS A 232 8.72 25.04 -14.12
N LEU A 233 7.43 24.87 -13.85
CA LEU A 233 6.38 24.86 -14.87
C LEU A 233 6.04 26.27 -15.40
N ASN A 234 6.54 27.34 -14.81
CA ASN A 234 6.18 28.73 -15.12
C ASN A 234 4.65 28.94 -15.11
N VAL A 235 4.02 28.58 -13.99
CA VAL A 235 2.57 28.73 -13.74
C VAL A 235 2.35 29.36 -12.36
N THR A 236 1.16 29.95 -12.15
CA THR A 236 0.83 30.65 -10.92
C THR A 236 -0.26 29.97 -10.10
N SER A 237 -0.92 28.95 -10.66
CA SER A 237 -2.00 28.26 -9.99
C SER A 237 -1.96 26.74 -10.22
N ARG A 238 -2.59 26.02 -9.29
CA ARG A 238 -2.73 24.56 -9.37
C ARG A 238 -3.47 24.12 -10.64
N ALA A 239 -4.54 24.84 -11.01
CA ALA A 239 -5.30 24.52 -12.21
C ALA A 239 -4.45 24.70 -13.48
N GLN A 240 -3.63 25.75 -13.54
CA GLN A 240 -2.69 25.97 -14.65
C GLN A 240 -1.63 24.87 -14.72
N ALA A 241 -1.10 24.41 -13.57
CA ALA A 241 -0.13 23.32 -13.53
C ALA A 241 -0.73 22.04 -14.12
N VAL A 242 -1.94 21.67 -13.69
CA VAL A 242 -2.65 20.48 -14.19
C VAL A 242 -2.97 20.62 -15.70
N SER A 243 -3.49 21.79 -16.13
CA SER A 243 -3.78 22.04 -17.53
C SER A 243 -2.54 21.93 -18.41
N LYS A 244 -1.41 22.48 -17.96
CA LYS A 244 -0.15 22.47 -18.71
C LYS A 244 0.37 21.05 -18.95
N ILE A 245 0.24 20.16 -17.97
CA ILE A 245 0.65 18.77 -18.08
C ILE A 245 -0.27 18.00 -19.03
N ASN A 246 -1.58 18.22 -18.92
CA ASN A 246 -2.57 17.54 -19.75
C ASN A 246 -2.55 18.01 -21.22
N THR A 247 -2.00 19.18 -21.52
CA THR A 247 -1.92 19.76 -22.87
C THR A 247 -0.62 19.45 -23.60
N THR A 248 0.36 18.82 -22.95
CA THR A 248 1.60 18.41 -23.60
C THR A 248 1.31 17.19 -24.50
N PRO A 249 1.35 17.30 -25.84
CA PRO A 249 1.05 16.18 -26.72
C PRO A 249 2.11 15.10 -26.57
N SER A 250 1.68 13.85 -26.39
CA SER A 250 2.55 12.68 -26.52
C SER A 250 3.24 12.76 -27.89
N ARG A 251 4.55 12.98 -27.91
CA ARG A 251 5.32 12.81 -29.14
C ARG A 251 5.26 11.33 -29.51
N VAL A 252 4.55 11.05 -30.61
CA VAL A 252 4.54 9.77 -31.35
C VAL A 252 5.93 9.49 -31.87
#